data_8a5569cc1214063dc0baed19bc583e77
#
_entry.id   8a5569cc1214063dc0baed19bc583e77
#
_cell.length_a   1.000
_cell.length_b   1.000
_cell.length_c   1.000
_cell.angle_alpha   90.00
_cell.angle_beta   90.00
_cell.angle_gamma   90.00
#
_symmetry.space_group_name_H-M   'P 1'
#
loop_
_entity.id
_entity.type
_entity.pdbx_description
1 polymer ?
#
loop_
_entity_poly.entity_id
_entity_poly.type
_entity_poly.pdbx_seq_one_letter_code
_entity_poly.pdbx_strand_id
1 'polypeptide(L)'
;MKKQLRKEFLTQRNNIGKRREKDQRICEFINAIIEKYERIMIDYPISSEPNILSIIENSKKKFYLPYCNKNNIEPRYLENVNDLIKDDVNIYSSKIKTNDELEVVIAPAVACNKQFYRLGYGGGFYDRFLENKDIIKIVVVYDELLTNINFHESFDISFDYIVTEKEVLKRM
;
A
#
# COMPACT_ATOMS: atom_id res chain seq x y z
N MET A 1 3.91 8.75 -20.52
CA MET A 1 2.87 9.37 -19.67
C MET A 1 3.07 9.05 -18.19
N LYS A 2 3.16 7.79 -17.81
CA LYS A 2 3.33 7.40 -16.39
C LYS A 2 4.56 8.01 -15.71
N LYS A 3 5.69 8.08 -16.41
CA LYS A 3 6.93 8.65 -15.87
C LYS A 3 6.76 10.12 -15.50
N GLN A 4 6.12 10.90 -16.35
CA GLN A 4 5.85 12.32 -16.12
C GLN A 4 4.86 12.50 -14.96
N LEU A 5 3.80 11.70 -14.95
CA LEU A 5 2.81 11.74 -13.87
C LEU A 5 3.43 11.40 -12.51
N ARG A 6 4.32 10.40 -12.45
CA ARG A 6 5.03 10.07 -11.20
C ARG A 6 5.80 11.26 -10.66
N LYS A 7 6.51 11.95 -11.52
CA LYS A 7 7.29 13.13 -11.14
C LYS A 7 6.40 14.23 -10.57
N GLU A 8 5.31 14.52 -11.23
CA GLU A 8 4.36 15.56 -10.82
C GLU A 8 3.68 15.21 -9.49
N PHE A 9 3.17 13.99 -9.36
CA PHE A 9 2.49 13.57 -8.14
C PHE A 9 3.44 13.41 -6.96
N LEU A 10 4.67 12.98 -7.17
CA LEU A 10 5.66 12.93 -6.09
C LEU A 10 5.99 14.32 -5.56
N THR A 11 6.15 15.29 -6.45
CA THR A 11 6.35 16.69 -6.06
C THR A 11 5.16 17.20 -5.25
N GLN A 12 3.95 16.92 -5.71
CA GLN A 12 2.72 17.29 -5.00
C GLN A 12 2.65 16.61 -3.63
N ARG A 13 2.94 15.30 -3.56
CA ARG A 13 2.93 14.54 -2.30
C ARG A 13 3.90 15.10 -1.28
N ASN A 14 5.08 15.54 -1.71
CA ASN A 14 6.09 16.12 -0.82
C ASN A 14 5.63 17.44 -0.18
N ASN A 15 4.64 18.09 -0.74
CA ASN A 15 4.12 19.39 -0.25
C ASN A 15 2.81 19.26 0.53
N ILE A 16 2.31 18.06 0.75
CA ILE A 16 1.08 17.83 1.52
C ILE A 16 1.32 18.15 2.99
N GLY A 17 0.44 18.98 3.54
CA GLY A 17 0.47 19.36 4.96
C GLY A 17 -0.47 18.51 5.82
N LYS A 18 -0.40 18.72 7.14
CA LYS A 18 -1.28 18.05 8.13
C LYS A 18 -1.23 16.52 8.04
N ARG A 19 -0.06 15.96 7.76
CA ARG A 19 0.11 14.54 7.52
C ARG A 19 -0.30 13.66 8.68
N ARG A 20 0.05 14.07 9.91
CA ARG A 20 -0.26 13.29 11.11
C ARG A 20 -1.77 13.07 11.25
N GLU A 21 -2.55 14.14 11.07
CA GLU A 21 -4.01 14.07 11.13
C GLU A 21 -4.60 13.24 9.99
N LYS A 22 -4.06 13.42 8.79
CA LYS A 22 -4.48 12.66 7.61
C LYS A 22 -4.17 11.17 7.76
N ASP A 23 -2.97 10.83 8.22
CA ASP A 23 -2.57 9.44 8.45
C ASP A 23 -3.45 8.77 9.50
N GLN A 24 -3.81 9.49 10.55
CA GLN A 24 -4.71 8.99 11.58
C GLN A 24 -6.09 8.63 10.99
N ARG A 25 -6.65 9.49 10.18
CA ARG A 25 -7.94 9.22 9.52
C ARG A 25 -7.87 8.04 8.57
N ILE A 26 -6.79 7.95 7.79
CA ILE A 26 -6.55 6.82 6.91
C ILE A 26 -6.52 5.51 7.73
N CYS A 27 -5.80 5.49 8.83
CA CYS A 27 -5.72 4.32 9.70
C CYS A 27 -7.08 3.93 10.29
N GLU A 28 -7.91 4.89 10.67
CA GLU A 28 -9.26 4.63 11.16
C GLU A 28 -10.11 3.94 10.07
N PHE A 29 -10.05 4.41 8.84
CA PHE A 29 -10.74 3.79 7.72
C PHE A 29 -10.23 2.38 7.42
N ILE A 30 -8.91 2.20 7.43
CA ILE A 30 -8.31 0.87 7.21
C ILE A 30 -8.77 -0.10 8.28
N ASN A 31 -8.73 0.29 9.54
CA ASN A 31 -9.14 -0.57 10.66
C ASN A 31 -10.58 -1.05 10.51
N ALA A 32 -11.47 -0.21 10.03
CA ALA A 32 -12.85 -0.59 9.77
C ALA A 32 -12.97 -1.66 8.67
N ILE A 33 -12.18 -1.52 7.59
CA ILE A 33 -12.20 -2.48 6.48
C ILE A 33 -11.64 -3.83 6.92
N ILE A 34 -10.52 -3.83 7.65
CA ILE A 34 -9.80 -5.06 7.99
C ILE A 34 -10.32 -5.77 9.25
N GLU A 35 -11.33 -5.23 9.92
CA GLU A 35 -11.84 -5.73 11.19
C GLU A 35 -12.06 -7.25 11.18
N LYS A 36 -12.66 -7.79 10.14
CA LYS A 36 -12.98 -9.21 10.00
C LYS A 36 -11.86 -10.10 9.47
N TYR A 37 -10.73 -9.51 9.12
CA TYR A 37 -9.59 -10.26 8.56
C TYR A 37 -8.47 -10.41 9.59
N GLU A 38 -7.66 -11.43 9.44
CA GLU A 38 -6.60 -11.76 10.40
C GLU A 38 -5.18 -11.62 9.84
N ARG A 39 -4.98 -11.83 8.53
CA ARG A 39 -3.65 -11.85 7.91
C ARG A 39 -3.55 -10.76 6.86
N ILE A 40 -2.84 -9.70 7.20
CA ILE A 40 -2.79 -8.46 6.40
C ILE A 40 -1.34 -8.09 6.08
N MET A 41 -1.02 -7.94 4.81
CA MET A 41 0.26 -7.35 4.40
C MET A 41 0.10 -5.84 4.25
N ILE A 42 0.97 -5.11 4.93
CA ILE A 42 1.08 -3.65 4.84
C ILE A 42 2.45 -3.30 4.24
N ASP A 43 2.64 -2.05 3.83
CA ASP A 43 3.96 -1.57 3.42
C ASP A 43 4.63 -0.84 4.59
N TYR A 44 5.96 -0.83 4.59
CA TYR A 44 6.72 0.08 5.42
C TYR A 44 6.82 1.42 4.66
N PRO A 45 6.30 2.52 5.23
CA PRO A 45 6.23 3.79 4.50
C PRO A 45 7.62 4.34 4.18
N ILE A 46 7.78 4.78 2.94
CA ILE A 46 9.02 5.41 2.47
C ILE A 46 8.72 6.84 2.03
N SER A 47 9.72 7.73 2.19
CA SER A 47 9.60 9.12 1.77
C SER A 47 8.33 9.77 2.32
N SER A 48 7.50 10.32 1.44
CA SER A 48 6.28 11.06 1.78
C SER A 48 4.99 10.22 1.69
N GLU A 49 5.11 8.90 1.74
CA GLU A 49 3.94 8.01 1.80
C GLU A 49 3.16 8.18 3.10
N PRO A 50 1.83 7.94 3.08
CA PRO A 50 1.07 7.86 4.32
C PRO A 50 1.68 6.84 5.29
N ASN A 51 1.80 7.21 6.54
CA ASN A 51 2.30 6.31 7.58
C ASN A 51 1.14 5.57 8.21
N ILE A 52 1.01 4.28 7.91
CA ILE A 52 -0.06 3.42 8.40
C ILE A 52 0.41 2.41 9.45
N LEU A 53 1.64 2.55 9.95
CA LEU A 53 2.19 1.58 10.90
C LEU A 53 1.41 1.50 12.22
N SER A 54 0.67 2.55 12.58
CA SER A 54 -0.14 2.53 13.81
C SER A 54 -1.26 1.48 13.79
N ILE A 55 -1.66 0.97 12.62
CA ILE A 55 -2.70 -0.07 12.57
C ILE A 55 -2.25 -1.40 13.20
N ILE A 56 -0.95 -1.63 13.32
CA ILE A 56 -0.42 -2.84 13.95
C ILE A 56 -0.39 -2.74 15.48
N GLU A 57 -0.50 -1.53 16.03
CA GLU A 57 -0.50 -1.32 17.47
C GLU A 57 -1.79 -1.83 18.10
N ASN A 58 -1.66 -2.52 19.24
CA ASN A 58 -2.80 -3.04 20.01
C ASN A 58 -3.70 -4.00 19.24
N SER A 59 -3.24 -4.53 18.11
CA SER A 59 -3.99 -5.47 17.30
C SER A 59 -3.54 -6.90 17.58
N LYS A 60 -4.50 -7.83 17.58
CA LYS A 60 -4.23 -9.28 17.68
C LYS A 60 -4.08 -9.93 16.31
N LYS A 61 -4.16 -9.15 15.25
CA LYS A 61 -4.03 -9.63 13.87
C LYS A 61 -2.58 -9.95 13.56
N LYS A 62 -2.36 -10.74 12.52
CA LYS A 62 -1.03 -11.01 11.98
C LYS A 62 -0.76 -10.05 10.84
N PHE A 63 0.33 -9.33 10.94
CA PHE A 63 0.77 -8.41 9.90
C PHE A 63 2.02 -8.91 9.21
N TYR A 64 2.17 -8.52 7.96
CA TYR A 64 3.27 -8.90 7.09
C TYR A 64 3.82 -7.68 6.38
N LEU A 65 5.11 -7.69 6.09
CA LEU A 65 5.75 -6.69 5.24
C LEU A 65 6.22 -7.35 3.95
N PRO A 66 6.15 -6.64 2.82
CA PRO A 66 6.74 -7.14 1.60
C PRO A 66 8.26 -7.13 1.69
N TYR A 67 8.89 -8.22 1.31
CA TYR A 67 10.32 -8.27 1.05
C TYR A 67 10.48 -8.27 -0.46
N CYS A 68 11.01 -7.19 -1.01
CA CYS A 68 11.27 -7.08 -2.44
C CYS A 68 12.63 -7.71 -2.73
N ASN A 69 12.62 -8.92 -3.29
CA ASN A 69 13.81 -9.47 -3.89
C ASN A 69 13.92 -8.91 -5.31
N LYS A 70 14.94 -9.28 -6.07
CA LYS A 70 15.26 -8.64 -7.37
C LYS A 70 14.07 -8.36 -8.28
N ASN A 71 13.06 -9.25 -8.30
CA ASN A 71 11.95 -9.16 -9.25
C ASN A 71 10.56 -9.31 -8.60
N ASN A 72 10.47 -9.84 -7.40
CA ASN A 72 9.20 -10.25 -6.80
C ASN A 72 9.06 -9.76 -5.37
N ILE A 73 7.82 -9.73 -4.89
CA ILE A 73 7.50 -9.54 -3.48
C ILE A 73 7.36 -10.90 -2.82
N GLU A 74 8.04 -11.07 -1.69
CA GLU A 74 7.87 -12.19 -0.77
C GLU A 74 7.29 -11.65 0.53
N PRO A 75 6.07 -12.04 0.93
CA PRO A 75 5.54 -11.63 2.23
C PRO A 75 6.39 -12.18 3.38
N ARG A 76 6.71 -11.34 4.34
CA ARG A 76 7.45 -11.71 5.54
C ARG A 76 6.64 -11.38 6.79
N TYR A 77 6.61 -12.29 7.75
CA TYR A 77 5.86 -12.09 8.99
C TYR A 77 6.47 -10.97 9.83
N LEU A 78 5.64 -10.00 10.22
CA LEU A 78 6.06 -8.88 11.05
C LEU A 78 5.77 -9.19 12.52
N GLU A 79 6.79 -9.58 13.25
CA GLU A 79 6.69 -9.85 14.68
C GLU A 79 6.96 -8.58 15.50
N ASN A 80 7.99 -7.84 15.14
CA ASN A 80 8.41 -6.65 15.88
C ASN A 80 8.93 -5.58 14.93
N VAL A 81 8.33 -4.39 14.97
CA VAL A 81 8.73 -3.24 14.13
C VAL A 81 10.14 -2.72 14.45
N ASN A 82 10.71 -3.12 15.59
CA ASN A 82 12.07 -2.71 15.97
C ASN A 82 13.13 -3.69 15.48
N ASP A 83 12.74 -4.79 14.85
CA ASP A 83 13.66 -5.84 14.38
C ASP A 83 13.48 -6.07 12.88
N LEU A 84 13.79 -5.04 12.11
CA LEU A 84 13.64 -5.04 10.65
C LEU A 84 14.99 -5.09 9.97
N ILE A 85 14.97 -5.61 8.75
CA ILE A 85 16.12 -5.62 7.83
C ILE A 85 15.75 -4.84 6.58
N LYS A 86 16.74 -4.51 5.76
CA LYS A 86 16.48 -3.93 4.44
C LYS A 86 16.44 -5.02 3.38
N ASP A 87 15.50 -4.90 2.47
CA ASP A 87 15.38 -5.81 1.33
C ASP A 87 16.32 -5.40 0.18
N ASP A 88 16.19 -6.06 -0.97
CA ASP A 88 17.08 -5.84 -2.11
C ASP A 88 16.92 -4.46 -2.77
N VAL A 89 15.82 -3.77 -2.51
CA VAL A 89 15.57 -2.41 -3.00
C VAL A 89 15.71 -1.35 -1.89
N ASN A 90 16.35 -1.73 -0.78
CA ASN A 90 16.69 -0.85 0.33
C ASN A 90 15.47 -0.32 1.10
N ILE A 91 14.41 -1.11 1.20
CA ILE A 91 13.20 -0.81 1.98
C ILE A 91 13.17 -1.71 3.20
N TYR A 92 12.72 -1.19 4.34
CA TYR A 92 12.60 -1.99 5.56
C TYR A 92 11.57 -3.10 5.39
N SER A 93 11.94 -4.29 5.82
CA SER A 93 11.08 -5.46 5.82
C SER A 93 11.43 -6.38 7.00
N SER A 94 10.68 -7.45 7.13
CA SER A 94 10.94 -8.48 8.14
C SER A 94 11.90 -9.53 7.60
N LYS A 95 12.70 -10.12 8.51
CA LYS A 95 13.55 -11.27 8.20
C LYS A 95 12.81 -12.61 8.32
N ILE A 96 11.60 -12.62 8.84
CA ILE A 96 10.86 -13.86 9.18
C ILE A 96 10.09 -14.35 7.96
N LYS A 97 10.57 -15.44 7.37
CA LYS A 97 9.90 -16.10 6.24
C LYS A 97 8.62 -16.80 6.71
N THR A 98 7.65 -16.89 5.84
CA THR A 98 6.37 -17.49 6.14
C THR A 98 5.74 -18.12 4.90
N ASN A 99 4.87 -19.11 5.12
CA ASN A 99 4.00 -19.68 4.09
C ASN A 99 2.53 -19.33 4.35
N ASP A 100 2.26 -18.37 5.24
CA ASP A 100 0.90 -17.96 5.54
C ASP A 100 0.21 -17.37 4.31
N GLU A 101 -1.06 -17.68 4.14
CA GLU A 101 -1.88 -17.10 3.09
C GLU A 101 -2.44 -15.76 3.54
N LEU A 102 -2.23 -14.73 2.74
CA LEU A 102 -2.74 -13.39 3.03
C LEU A 102 -4.22 -13.28 2.66
N GLU A 103 -4.96 -12.54 3.48
CA GLU A 103 -6.35 -12.19 3.19
C GLU A 103 -6.48 -10.79 2.59
N VAL A 104 -5.60 -9.87 3.00
CA VAL A 104 -5.63 -8.48 2.59
C VAL A 104 -4.22 -8.00 2.27
N VAL A 105 -4.11 -7.20 1.22
CA VAL A 105 -2.88 -6.46 0.89
C VAL A 105 -3.22 -4.98 0.85
N ILE A 106 -2.47 -4.19 1.61
CA ILE A 106 -2.54 -2.74 1.59
C ILE A 106 -1.29 -2.22 0.89
N ALA A 107 -1.47 -1.64 -0.29
CA ALA A 107 -0.37 -1.21 -1.14
C ALA A 107 -0.20 0.31 -1.12
N PRO A 108 1.04 0.80 -1.14
CA PRO A 108 1.31 2.22 -1.32
C PRO A 108 1.15 2.61 -2.79
N ALA A 109 1.03 3.90 -3.05
CA ALA A 109 0.98 4.42 -4.40
C ALA A 109 1.52 5.85 -4.47
N VAL A 110 2.01 6.22 -5.64
CA VAL A 110 2.31 7.61 -5.97
C VAL A 110 1.02 8.39 -6.16
N ALA A 111 0.05 7.77 -6.84
CA ALA A 111 -1.28 8.28 -7.08
C ALA A 111 -2.23 7.13 -7.38
N CYS A 112 -3.52 7.41 -7.40
CA CYS A 112 -4.54 6.43 -7.77
C CYS A 112 -5.57 7.11 -8.66
N ASN A 113 -6.07 6.42 -9.68
CA ASN A 113 -7.18 6.95 -10.44
C ASN A 113 -8.53 6.40 -9.95
N LYS A 114 -9.60 7.07 -10.34
CA LYS A 114 -10.95 6.69 -9.89
C LYS A 114 -11.47 5.40 -10.51
N GLN A 115 -10.71 4.78 -11.41
CA GLN A 115 -10.97 3.44 -11.93
C GLN A 115 -10.30 2.34 -11.10
N PHE A 116 -9.74 2.70 -9.93
CA PHE A 116 -9.13 1.78 -8.95
C PHE A 116 -7.78 1.20 -9.39
N TYR A 117 -7.03 1.96 -10.19
CA TYR A 117 -5.65 1.60 -10.56
C TYR A 117 -4.66 2.52 -9.86
N ARG A 118 -3.58 1.91 -9.36
CA ARG A 118 -2.52 2.66 -8.69
C ARG A 118 -1.40 3.01 -9.67
N LEU A 119 -0.82 4.17 -9.45
CA LEU A 119 0.44 4.57 -10.07
C LEU A 119 1.55 4.25 -9.08
N GLY A 120 2.33 3.22 -9.36
CA GLY A 120 3.47 2.82 -8.54
C GLY A 120 4.74 3.53 -8.95
N TYR A 121 5.88 3.03 -8.43
CA TYR A 121 7.19 3.62 -8.69
C TYR A 121 7.85 3.13 -10.00
N GLY A 122 7.21 2.21 -10.71
CA GLY A 122 7.68 1.75 -12.02
C GLY A 122 8.32 0.35 -12.03
N GLY A 123 8.53 -0.27 -10.87
CA GLY A 123 9.12 -1.60 -10.79
C GLY A 123 8.17 -2.76 -11.08
N GLY A 124 6.86 -2.52 -11.04
CA GLY A 124 5.84 -3.55 -11.33
C GLY A 124 5.71 -4.63 -10.26
N PHE A 125 6.27 -4.44 -9.07
CA PHE A 125 6.29 -5.45 -8.01
C PHE A 125 4.90 -5.87 -7.56
N TYR A 126 4.02 -4.92 -7.27
CA TYR A 126 2.67 -5.23 -6.81
C TYR A 126 1.80 -5.81 -7.91
N ASP A 127 1.94 -5.34 -9.14
CA ASP A 127 1.17 -5.89 -10.27
C ASP A 127 1.52 -7.36 -10.50
N ARG A 128 2.81 -7.70 -10.46
CA ARG A 128 3.26 -9.10 -10.58
C ARG A 128 2.82 -9.93 -9.37
N PHE A 129 2.99 -9.39 -8.16
CA PHE A 129 2.63 -10.11 -6.94
C PHE A 129 1.13 -10.41 -6.86
N LEU A 130 0.29 -9.46 -7.26
CA LEU A 130 -1.17 -9.57 -7.14
C LEU A 130 -1.82 -10.29 -8.33
N GLU A 131 -1.08 -10.54 -9.40
CA GLU A 131 -1.61 -11.22 -10.57
C GLU A 131 -2.19 -12.59 -10.19
N ASN A 132 -3.44 -12.84 -10.60
CA ASN A 132 -4.17 -14.09 -10.34
C ASN A 132 -4.36 -14.44 -8.85
N LYS A 133 -4.26 -13.46 -7.95
CA LYS A 133 -4.52 -13.69 -6.53
C LYS A 133 -5.90 -13.20 -6.13
N ASP A 134 -6.64 -14.06 -5.45
CA ASP A 134 -7.95 -13.74 -4.88
C ASP A 134 -7.76 -13.21 -3.45
N ILE A 135 -7.28 -11.99 -3.36
CA ILE A 135 -6.95 -11.28 -2.12
C ILE A 135 -7.65 -9.93 -2.15
N ILE A 136 -8.13 -9.45 -1.01
CA ILE A 136 -8.64 -8.08 -0.89
C ILE A 136 -7.49 -7.09 -1.08
N LYS A 137 -7.64 -6.18 -2.01
CA LYS A 137 -6.60 -5.23 -2.42
C LYS A 137 -7.03 -3.81 -2.04
N ILE A 138 -6.28 -3.20 -1.16
CA ILE A 138 -6.52 -1.83 -0.69
C ILE A 138 -5.34 -0.97 -1.13
N VAL A 139 -5.62 0.15 -1.79
CA VAL A 139 -4.61 1.16 -2.09
C VAL A 139 -4.84 2.39 -1.22
N VAL A 140 -3.77 2.97 -0.72
CA VAL A 140 -3.80 4.13 0.17
C VAL A 140 -3.11 5.31 -0.49
N VAL A 141 -3.82 6.43 -0.59
CA VAL A 141 -3.27 7.70 -1.09
C VAL A 141 -3.90 8.86 -0.33
N TYR A 142 -3.20 9.98 -0.24
CA TYR A 142 -3.85 11.23 0.17
C TYR A 142 -4.84 11.67 -0.91
N ASP A 143 -5.93 12.28 -0.49
CA ASP A 143 -7.01 12.71 -1.40
C ASP A 143 -6.51 13.55 -2.58
N GLU A 144 -5.50 14.38 -2.32
CA GLU A 144 -4.89 15.23 -3.35
C GLU A 144 -4.22 14.43 -4.49
N LEU A 145 -3.95 13.14 -4.26
CA LEU A 145 -3.32 12.25 -5.23
C LEU A 145 -4.32 11.28 -5.88
N LEU A 146 -5.60 11.48 -5.62
CA LEU A 146 -6.68 10.79 -6.32
C LEU A 146 -7.03 11.60 -7.57
N THR A 147 -6.96 10.97 -8.74
CA THR A 147 -7.09 11.67 -10.03
C THR A 147 -8.11 11.02 -10.94
N ASN A 148 -8.61 11.81 -11.91
CA ASN A 148 -9.44 11.31 -12.99
C ASN A 148 -8.62 10.87 -14.22
N ILE A 149 -7.30 11.05 -14.20
CA ILE A 149 -6.44 10.69 -15.32
C ILE A 149 -6.43 9.18 -15.52
N ASN A 150 -6.69 8.75 -16.74
CA ASN A 150 -6.78 7.34 -17.10
C ASN A 150 -5.41 6.85 -17.58
N PHE A 151 -4.50 6.57 -16.65
CA PHE A 151 -3.12 6.20 -16.95
C PHE A 151 -2.87 4.70 -17.02
N HIS A 152 -3.82 3.87 -16.58
CA HIS A 152 -3.62 2.43 -16.47
C HIS A 152 -3.56 1.73 -17.83
N GLU A 153 -2.88 0.59 -17.85
CA GLU A 153 -2.71 -0.27 -19.01
C GLU A 153 -3.34 -1.64 -18.74
N SER A 154 -3.46 -2.47 -19.78
CA SER A 154 -4.19 -3.75 -19.70
C SER A 154 -3.58 -4.74 -18.69
N PHE A 155 -2.29 -4.62 -18.40
CA PHE A 155 -1.60 -5.50 -17.43
C PHE A 155 -1.59 -4.96 -15.99
N ASP A 156 -2.10 -3.75 -15.78
CA ASP A 156 -2.20 -3.19 -14.43
C ASP A 156 -3.34 -3.87 -13.65
N ILE A 157 -3.15 -4.02 -12.35
CA ILE A 157 -4.13 -4.68 -11.47
C ILE A 157 -5.05 -3.62 -10.85
N SER A 158 -6.36 -3.85 -10.94
CA SER A 158 -7.33 -2.99 -10.26
C SER A 158 -7.46 -3.39 -8.78
N PHE A 159 -7.70 -2.41 -7.93
CA PHE A 159 -7.85 -2.60 -6.49
C PHE A 159 -9.32 -2.63 -6.09
N ASP A 160 -9.61 -3.21 -4.94
CA ASP A 160 -10.99 -3.32 -4.43
C ASP A 160 -11.41 -2.08 -3.65
N TYR A 161 -10.44 -1.43 -2.97
CA TYR A 161 -10.68 -0.23 -2.18
C TYR A 161 -9.62 0.82 -2.44
N ILE A 162 -10.06 2.08 -2.43
CA ILE A 162 -9.17 3.24 -2.34
C ILE A 162 -9.47 3.91 -1.00
N VAL A 163 -8.45 4.10 -0.18
CA VAL A 163 -8.57 4.80 1.10
C VAL A 163 -7.81 6.11 1.04
N THR A 164 -8.51 7.21 1.29
CA THR A 164 -7.92 8.54 1.48
C THR A 164 -8.24 9.03 2.89
N GLU A 165 -7.70 10.17 3.30
CA GLU A 165 -8.07 10.76 4.59
C GLU A 165 -9.51 11.28 4.61
N LYS A 166 -10.15 11.41 3.46
CA LYS A 166 -11.54 11.93 3.35
C LYS A 166 -12.57 10.83 3.22
N GLU A 167 -12.25 9.73 2.56
CA GLU A 167 -13.26 8.72 2.23
C GLU A 167 -12.65 7.37 1.89
N VAL A 168 -13.53 6.36 1.89
CA VAL A 168 -13.25 5.02 1.37
C VAL A 168 -14.09 4.84 0.11
N LEU A 169 -13.43 4.52 -1.00
CA LEU A 169 -14.10 4.14 -2.24
C LEU A 169 -14.02 2.63 -2.40
N LYS A 170 -15.13 2.00 -2.74
CA LYS A 170 -15.20 0.56 -2.96
C LYS A 170 -15.56 0.29 -4.41
N ARG A 171 -14.79 -0.56 -5.07
CA ARG A 171 -15.05 -0.98 -6.44
C ARG A 171 -16.28 -1.89 -6.48
N MET A 172 -17.21 -1.57 -7.34
CA MET A 172 -18.44 -2.35 -7.54
C MET A 172 -18.25 -3.46 -8.57
#